data_83ed126e83f20d1d7d869e6b0a1bf496
#
_entry.id   83ed126e83f20d1d7d869e6b0a1bf496
#
_cell.length_a   1.000
_cell.length_b   1.000
_cell.length_c   1.000
_cell.angle_alpha   90.00
_cell.angle_beta   90.00
_cell.angle_gamma   90.00
#
_symmetry.space_group_name_H-M   'P 1'
#
loop_
_entity.id
_entity.type
_entity.pdbx_description
1 polymer ?
#
loop_
_entity_poly.entity_id
_entity_poly.type
_entity_poly.pdbx_seq_one_letter_code
_entity_poly.pdbx_strand_id
1 'polypeptide(L)'
;MKTVAIIGTFDTKGEEFAYVKTRFEELGINTITIHCGVFDPQTMPDVTNTEVAAAVDIEMSTIAEKKDRAFATETMTRGVEKLLPTLYANGRFDGVFSMGGSGGTAIATAGMRKLPVGVPKVMVSTMASGDTSPYVGASDIAMFPSIVDVAASIPSLQRSSTTRLPL
;
A
#
# COMPACT_ATOMS: atom_id res chain seq x y z
N MET A 1 -4.45 -19.49 -8.93
CA MET A 1 -3.55 -18.94 -7.91
C MET A 1 -4.10 -17.56 -7.51
N LYS A 2 -4.10 -17.22 -6.23
CA LYS A 2 -4.62 -15.93 -5.76
C LYS A 2 -3.58 -14.83 -5.93
N THR A 3 -4.03 -13.60 -6.13
CA THR A 3 -3.18 -12.43 -6.33
C THR A 3 -3.49 -11.36 -5.29
N VAL A 4 -2.46 -10.78 -4.68
CA VAL A 4 -2.58 -9.66 -3.74
C VAL A 4 -2.06 -8.38 -4.38
N ALA A 5 -2.85 -7.32 -4.34
CA ALA A 5 -2.40 -5.98 -4.67
C ALA A 5 -1.62 -5.40 -3.47
N ILE A 6 -0.37 -5.06 -3.69
CA ILE A 6 0.48 -4.38 -2.71
C ILE A 6 0.55 -2.91 -3.10
N ILE A 7 -0.10 -2.05 -2.32
CA ILE A 7 -0.18 -0.63 -2.60
C ILE A 7 0.67 0.15 -1.61
N GLY A 8 1.44 1.13 -2.08
CA GLY A 8 2.26 1.94 -1.18
C GLY A 8 3.14 2.98 -1.84
N THR A 9 3.93 3.64 -1.01
CA THR A 9 4.91 4.67 -1.41
C THR A 9 6.27 4.03 -1.63
N PHE A 10 6.48 3.48 -2.83
CA PHE A 10 7.72 2.77 -3.21
C PHE A 10 8.93 3.68 -3.37
N ASP A 11 8.74 4.99 -3.36
CA ASP A 11 9.80 6.01 -3.31
C ASP A 11 10.45 6.11 -1.92
N THR A 12 9.69 5.89 -0.86
CA THR A 12 10.18 6.01 0.53
C THR A 12 10.36 4.69 1.24
N LYS A 13 9.64 3.64 0.84
CA LYS A 13 9.59 2.32 1.50
C LYS A 13 9.71 1.17 0.48
N GLY A 14 10.44 1.40 -0.60
CA GLY A 14 10.57 0.43 -1.69
C GLY A 14 11.20 -0.89 -1.25
N GLU A 15 12.21 -0.86 -0.39
CA GLU A 15 12.88 -2.07 0.11
C GLU A 15 11.94 -2.92 0.98
N GLU A 16 11.18 -2.28 1.86
CA GLU A 16 10.21 -2.95 2.72
C GLU A 16 9.08 -3.57 1.90
N PHE A 17 8.58 -2.88 0.89
CA PHE A 17 7.58 -3.44 -0.02
C PHE A 17 8.13 -4.58 -0.88
N ALA A 18 9.38 -4.50 -1.32
CA ALA A 18 10.05 -5.59 -2.04
C ALA A 18 10.18 -6.84 -1.15
N TYR A 19 10.51 -6.67 0.13
CA TYR A 19 10.53 -7.76 1.11
C TYR A 19 9.15 -8.40 1.25
N VAL A 20 8.10 -7.60 1.45
CA VAL A 20 6.72 -8.10 1.57
C VAL A 20 6.29 -8.85 0.32
N LYS A 21 6.59 -8.32 -0.87
CA LYS A 21 6.33 -8.97 -2.15
C LYS A 21 6.95 -10.37 -2.19
N THR A 22 8.25 -10.47 -1.86
CA THR A 22 8.96 -11.75 -1.81
C THR A 22 8.28 -12.73 -0.86
N ARG A 23 7.84 -12.28 0.33
CA ARG A 23 7.16 -13.15 1.31
C ARG A 23 5.83 -13.68 0.79
N PHE A 24 5.03 -12.88 0.09
CA PHE A 24 3.81 -13.37 -0.55
C PHE A 24 4.12 -14.42 -1.62
N GLU A 25 5.13 -14.17 -2.46
CA GLU A 25 5.52 -15.09 -3.53
C GLU A 25 6.05 -16.43 -3.00
N GLU A 26 6.83 -16.43 -1.92
CA GLU A 26 7.28 -17.62 -1.22
C GLU A 26 6.12 -18.47 -0.66
N LEU A 27 4.99 -17.83 -0.32
CA LEU A 27 3.77 -18.51 0.11
C LEU A 27 2.89 -18.97 -1.07
N GLY A 28 3.35 -18.83 -2.31
CA GLY A 28 2.62 -19.24 -3.50
C GLY A 28 1.47 -18.27 -3.87
N ILE A 29 1.56 -17.01 -3.43
CA ILE A 29 0.59 -15.96 -3.75
C ILE A 29 1.21 -15.03 -4.79
N ASN A 30 0.50 -14.80 -5.89
CA ASN A 30 0.91 -13.78 -6.87
C ASN A 30 0.75 -12.38 -6.30
N THR A 31 1.53 -11.44 -6.82
CA THR A 31 1.47 -10.04 -6.40
C THR A 31 1.33 -9.11 -7.59
N ILE A 32 0.66 -7.99 -7.39
CA ILE A 32 0.68 -6.81 -8.24
C ILE A 32 1.01 -5.60 -7.39
N THR A 33 2.06 -4.88 -7.73
CA THR A 33 2.54 -3.73 -6.97
C THR A 33 2.01 -2.43 -7.56
N ILE A 34 1.49 -1.53 -6.70
CA ILE A 34 0.89 -0.25 -7.10
C ILE A 34 1.61 0.87 -6.35
N HIS A 35 2.32 1.72 -7.09
CA HIS A 35 3.04 2.85 -6.53
C HIS A 35 2.13 4.08 -6.44
N CYS A 36 1.93 4.59 -5.23
CA CYS A 36 1.13 5.79 -4.97
C CYS A 36 1.92 6.97 -4.38
N GLY A 37 3.25 6.89 -4.37
CA GLY A 37 4.14 8.00 -4.03
C GLY A 37 4.31 8.99 -5.19
N VAL A 38 4.82 10.18 -4.91
CA VAL A 38 4.97 11.25 -5.91
C VAL A 38 6.35 11.29 -6.57
N PHE A 39 7.34 10.63 -5.98
CA PHE A 39 8.70 10.56 -6.48
C PHE A 39 8.97 9.24 -7.21
N ASP A 40 10.15 9.12 -7.81
CA ASP A 40 10.56 7.91 -8.48
C ASP A 40 10.66 6.73 -7.50
N PRO A 41 10.13 5.56 -7.85
CA PRO A 41 10.15 4.41 -6.97
C PRO A 41 11.56 3.80 -6.88
N GLN A 42 11.92 3.28 -5.71
CA GLN A 42 13.18 2.56 -5.50
C GLN A 42 13.19 1.18 -6.19
N THR A 43 12.02 0.60 -6.38
CA THR A 43 11.81 -0.66 -7.11
C THR A 43 10.69 -0.48 -8.12
N MET A 44 10.84 -1.07 -9.33
CA MET A 44 9.85 -0.91 -10.40
C MET A 44 8.51 -1.53 -10.00
N PRO A 45 7.43 -0.74 -9.94
CA PRO A 45 6.09 -1.24 -9.69
C PRO A 45 5.44 -1.79 -10.95
N ASP A 46 4.43 -2.66 -10.78
CA ASP A 46 3.60 -3.13 -11.89
C ASP A 46 2.62 -2.04 -12.37
N VAL A 47 2.18 -1.18 -11.46
CA VAL A 47 1.35 0.00 -11.73
C VAL A 47 2.06 1.23 -11.20
N THR A 48 2.36 2.15 -12.08
CA THR A 48 3.12 3.35 -11.78
C THR A 48 2.28 4.46 -11.15
N ASN A 49 2.92 5.40 -10.46
CA ASN A 49 2.26 6.61 -9.98
C ASN A 49 1.68 7.47 -11.12
N THR A 50 2.28 7.40 -12.30
CA THR A 50 1.74 8.06 -13.51
C THR A 50 0.37 7.48 -13.88
N GLU A 51 0.20 6.16 -13.83
CA GLU A 51 -1.08 5.51 -14.08
C GLU A 51 -2.12 5.84 -12.99
N VAL A 52 -1.67 5.95 -11.73
CA VAL A 52 -2.54 6.38 -10.62
C VAL A 52 -3.03 7.81 -10.81
N ALA A 53 -2.16 8.75 -11.16
CA ALA A 53 -2.53 10.14 -11.44
C ALA A 53 -3.42 10.27 -12.69
N ALA A 54 -3.10 9.52 -13.75
CA ALA A 54 -3.87 9.49 -14.98
C ALA A 54 -5.31 8.97 -14.78
N ALA A 55 -5.55 8.15 -13.77
CA ALA A 55 -6.91 7.70 -13.43
C ALA A 55 -7.86 8.85 -13.07
N VAL A 56 -7.33 10.00 -12.68
CA VAL A 56 -8.09 11.24 -12.41
C VAL A 56 -7.74 12.38 -13.39
N ASP A 57 -7.22 12.03 -14.57
CA ASP A 57 -6.89 12.94 -15.66
C ASP A 57 -5.84 14.01 -15.27
N ILE A 58 -4.88 13.65 -14.41
CA ILE A 58 -3.79 14.51 -13.98
C ILE A 58 -2.45 13.86 -14.37
N GLU A 59 -1.57 14.67 -14.98
CA GLU A 59 -0.22 14.26 -15.29
C GLU A 59 0.73 14.48 -14.10
N MET A 60 1.71 13.59 -13.94
CA MET A 60 2.72 13.72 -12.88
C MET A 60 3.55 15.01 -13.00
N SER A 61 3.76 15.51 -14.21
CA SER A 61 4.39 16.82 -14.47
C SER A 61 3.64 17.96 -13.77
N THR A 62 2.31 17.96 -13.83
CA THR A 62 1.46 18.95 -13.15
C THR A 62 1.64 18.92 -11.64
N ILE A 63 1.76 17.72 -11.06
CA ILE A 63 2.02 17.56 -9.61
C ILE A 63 3.39 18.12 -9.25
N ALA A 64 4.42 17.81 -10.06
CA ALA A 64 5.78 18.30 -9.85
C ALA A 64 5.90 19.83 -9.97
N GLU A 65 5.22 20.42 -10.94
CA GLU A 65 5.23 21.88 -11.19
C GLU A 65 4.56 22.67 -10.06
N LYS A 66 3.45 22.16 -9.54
CA LYS A 66 2.72 22.85 -8.45
C LYS A 66 3.48 22.90 -7.14
N LYS A 67 4.38 21.93 -6.89
CA LYS A 67 5.14 21.81 -5.63
C LYS A 67 4.28 21.89 -4.37
N ASP A 68 3.02 21.48 -4.48
CA ASP A 68 2.03 21.49 -3.43
C ASP A 68 1.80 20.07 -2.92
N ARG A 69 2.25 19.83 -1.69
CA ARG A 69 2.13 18.49 -1.06
C ARG A 69 0.68 18.07 -0.84
N ALA A 70 -0.20 19.02 -0.50
CA ALA A 70 -1.61 18.73 -0.28
C ALA A 70 -2.28 18.32 -1.59
N PHE A 71 -2.04 19.06 -2.67
CA PHE A 71 -2.50 18.73 -4.01
C PHE A 71 -2.00 17.38 -4.47
N ALA A 72 -0.71 17.09 -4.27
CA ALA A 72 -0.12 15.81 -4.64
C ALA A 72 -0.79 14.64 -3.89
N THR A 73 -0.93 14.77 -2.57
CA THR A 73 -1.56 13.74 -1.74
C THR A 73 -3.03 13.52 -2.12
N GLU A 74 -3.78 14.60 -2.33
CA GLU A 74 -5.19 14.53 -2.77
C GLU A 74 -5.31 13.85 -4.13
N THR A 75 -4.48 14.22 -5.09
CA THR A 75 -4.48 13.62 -6.43
C THR A 75 -4.20 12.12 -6.37
N MET A 76 -3.18 11.71 -5.65
CA MET A 76 -2.84 10.29 -5.51
C MET A 76 -3.93 9.52 -4.76
N THR A 77 -4.54 10.11 -3.75
CA THR A 77 -5.67 9.51 -3.03
C THR A 77 -6.85 9.27 -3.97
N ARG A 78 -7.28 10.28 -4.71
CA ARG A 78 -8.38 10.15 -5.70
C ARG A 78 -8.04 9.18 -6.83
N GLY A 79 -6.78 9.17 -7.27
CA GLY A 79 -6.28 8.23 -8.26
C GLY A 79 -6.43 6.78 -7.79
N VAL A 80 -6.00 6.49 -6.57
CA VAL A 80 -6.15 5.17 -5.95
C VAL A 80 -7.62 4.80 -5.75
N GLU A 81 -8.47 5.71 -5.29
CA GLU A 81 -9.90 5.49 -5.13
C GLU A 81 -10.60 5.08 -6.43
N LYS A 82 -10.13 5.57 -7.57
CA LYS A 82 -10.69 5.25 -8.88
C LYS A 82 -10.05 4.02 -9.51
N LEU A 83 -8.73 3.90 -9.40
CA LEU A 83 -7.97 2.85 -10.07
C LEU A 83 -8.14 1.48 -9.38
N LEU A 84 -8.11 1.44 -8.05
CA LEU A 84 -8.12 0.17 -7.31
C LEU A 84 -9.40 -0.66 -7.56
N PRO A 85 -10.62 -0.08 -7.51
CA PRO A 85 -11.83 -0.80 -7.89
C PRO A 85 -11.85 -1.27 -9.34
N THR A 86 -11.29 -0.46 -10.26
CA THR A 86 -11.18 -0.82 -11.67
C THR A 86 -10.29 -2.04 -11.88
N LEU A 87 -9.13 -2.08 -11.23
CA LEU A 87 -8.24 -3.23 -11.28
C LEU A 87 -8.88 -4.48 -10.69
N TYR A 88 -9.61 -4.34 -9.59
CA TYR A 88 -10.35 -5.43 -8.96
C TYR A 88 -11.46 -5.97 -9.90
N ALA A 89 -12.28 -5.09 -10.47
CA ALA A 89 -13.35 -5.47 -11.41
C ALA A 89 -12.79 -6.20 -12.64
N ASN A 90 -11.57 -5.87 -13.06
CA ASN A 90 -10.86 -6.54 -14.16
C ASN A 90 -10.15 -7.84 -13.72
N GLY A 91 -10.36 -8.29 -12.49
CA GLY A 91 -9.79 -9.55 -11.98
C GLY A 91 -8.27 -9.52 -11.78
N ARG A 92 -7.67 -8.32 -11.64
CA ARG A 92 -6.21 -8.18 -11.49
C ARG A 92 -5.69 -8.64 -10.13
N PHE A 93 -6.54 -8.65 -9.11
CA PHE A 93 -6.19 -9.14 -7.76
C PHE A 93 -7.44 -9.65 -7.02
N ASP A 94 -7.20 -10.41 -5.93
CA ASP A 94 -8.25 -10.99 -5.07
C ASP A 94 -8.30 -10.33 -3.68
N GLY A 95 -7.25 -9.68 -3.25
CA GLY A 95 -7.14 -8.98 -1.97
C GLY A 95 -6.10 -7.87 -2.02
N VAL A 96 -6.08 -7.01 -1.02
CA VAL A 96 -5.18 -5.85 -0.98
C VAL A 96 -4.43 -5.77 0.35
N PHE A 97 -3.17 -5.42 0.25
CA PHE A 97 -2.26 -5.20 1.37
C PHE A 97 -1.57 -3.85 1.23
N SER A 98 -1.41 -3.16 2.36
CA SER A 98 -0.54 -1.98 2.44
C SER A 98 0.12 -1.87 3.81
N MET A 99 1.16 -1.07 3.88
CA MET A 99 1.82 -0.68 5.13
C MET A 99 2.36 0.75 5.05
N GLY A 100 2.42 1.43 6.17
CA GLY A 100 3.00 2.77 6.21
C GLY A 100 2.64 3.61 7.42
N GLY A 101 3.07 4.85 7.36
CA GLY A 101 2.71 5.90 8.31
C GLY A 101 1.40 6.60 7.93
N SER A 102 1.18 7.82 8.44
CA SER A 102 -0.08 8.56 8.27
C SER A 102 -0.47 8.79 6.80
N GLY A 103 0.45 9.27 5.98
CA GLY A 103 0.19 9.56 4.56
C GLY A 103 -0.11 8.31 3.75
N GLY A 104 0.73 7.27 3.86
CA GLY A 104 0.52 5.99 3.17
C GLY A 104 -0.78 5.30 3.60
N THR A 105 -1.12 5.37 4.90
CA THR A 105 -2.37 4.84 5.43
C THR A 105 -3.57 5.56 4.82
N ALA A 106 -3.55 6.90 4.80
CA ALA A 106 -4.65 7.69 4.24
C ALA A 106 -4.94 7.34 2.77
N ILE A 107 -3.89 7.28 1.94
CA ILE A 107 -4.02 6.96 0.51
C ILE A 107 -4.52 5.53 0.30
N ALA A 108 -3.87 4.55 0.94
CA ALA A 108 -4.20 3.14 0.75
C ALA A 108 -5.62 2.80 1.22
N THR A 109 -5.99 3.26 2.43
CA THR A 109 -7.33 2.97 2.98
C THR A 109 -8.44 3.68 2.22
N ALA A 110 -8.18 4.84 1.61
CA ALA A 110 -9.13 5.50 0.72
C ALA A 110 -9.53 4.58 -0.45
N GLY A 111 -8.58 3.95 -1.10
CA GLY A 111 -8.86 2.97 -2.14
C GLY A 111 -9.50 1.69 -1.60
N MET A 112 -9.02 1.18 -0.47
CA MET A 112 -9.58 -0.02 0.16
C MET A 112 -11.07 0.14 0.48
N ARG A 113 -11.51 1.32 0.94
CA ARG A 113 -12.93 1.61 1.21
C ARG A 113 -13.83 1.58 -0.02
N LYS A 114 -13.25 1.67 -1.22
CA LYS A 114 -14.00 1.58 -2.50
C LYS A 114 -14.17 0.15 -2.99
N LEU A 115 -13.50 -0.81 -2.37
CA LEU A 115 -13.66 -2.22 -2.71
C LEU A 115 -14.89 -2.82 -2.03
N PRO A 116 -15.52 -3.85 -2.63
CA PRO A 116 -16.65 -4.54 -2.02
C PRO A 116 -16.33 -5.12 -0.65
N VAL A 117 -17.35 -5.23 0.21
CA VAL A 117 -17.26 -5.98 1.47
C VAL A 117 -16.94 -7.44 1.14
N GLY A 118 -16.07 -8.05 1.96
CA GLY A 118 -15.62 -9.44 1.76
C GLY A 118 -14.33 -9.58 0.93
N VAL A 119 -13.89 -8.54 0.23
CA VAL A 119 -12.54 -8.52 -0.37
C VAL A 119 -11.52 -8.35 0.77
N PRO A 120 -10.55 -9.26 0.94
CA PRO A 120 -9.54 -9.13 1.98
C PRO A 120 -8.75 -7.81 1.88
N LYS A 121 -8.75 -7.01 2.94
CA LYS A 121 -8.09 -5.72 3.04
C LYS A 121 -7.26 -5.68 4.31
N VAL A 122 -5.95 -5.56 4.17
CA VAL A 122 -5.02 -5.52 5.31
C VAL A 122 -4.16 -4.27 5.24
N MET A 123 -4.16 -3.50 6.32
CA MET A 123 -3.33 -2.32 6.50
C MET A 123 -2.47 -2.43 7.76
N VAL A 124 -1.16 -2.47 7.60
CA VAL A 124 -0.20 -2.38 8.71
C VAL A 124 0.22 -0.92 8.87
N SER A 125 -0.11 -0.30 9.98
CA SER A 125 0.01 1.16 10.12
C SER A 125 0.48 1.61 11.48
N THR A 126 1.34 2.63 11.50
CA THR A 126 1.69 3.34 12.75
C THR A 126 0.47 4.06 13.36
N MET A 127 -0.57 4.31 12.56
CA MET A 127 -1.81 4.96 13.00
C MET A 127 -2.80 4.00 13.67
N ALA A 128 -2.58 2.68 13.57
CA ALA A 128 -3.50 1.67 14.09
C ALA A 128 -3.50 1.56 15.63
N SER A 129 -2.59 2.23 16.31
CA SER A 129 -2.57 2.35 17.79
C SER A 129 -3.47 3.46 18.34
N GLY A 130 -4.02 4.31 17.48
CA GLY A 130 -4.90 5.42 17.82
C GLY A 130 -6.31 5.26 17.26
N ASP A 131 -6.99 6.39 17.01
CA ASP A 131 -8.29 6.38 16.36
C ASP A 131 -8.16 5.98 14.88
N THR A 132 -8.72 4.85 14.53
CA THR A 132 -8.70 4.30 13.16
C THR A 132 -9.92 4.68 12.35
N SER A 133 -10.94 5.27 12.96
CA SER A 133 -12.22 5.60 12.29
C SER A 133 -12.07 6.46 11.03
N PRO A 134 -11.14 7.44 10.95
CA PRO A 134 -10.94 8.22 9.73
C PRO A 134 -10.42 7.40 8.54
N TYR A 135 -9.73 6.29 8.82
CA TYR A 135 -9.13 5.41 7.81
C TYR A 135 -10.08 4.28 7.40
N VAL A 136 -10.67 3.62 8.38
CA VAL A 136 -11.50 2.43 8.16
C VAL A 136 -12.93 2.80 7.72
N GLY A 137 -13.51 3.84 8.30
CA GLY A 137 -14.91 4.21 8.07
C GLY A 137 -15.84 3.02 8.37
N ALA A 138 -16.76 2.74 7.47
CA ALA A 138 -17.68 1.60 7.54
C ALA A 138 -17.19 0.38 6.71
N SER A 139 -15.88 0.31 6.40
CA SER A 139 -15.29 -0.77 5.61
C SER A 139 -14.68 -1.86 6.50
N ASP A 140 -14.60 -3.06 5.96
CA ASP A 140 -14.02 -4.25 6.59
C ASP A 140 -12.48 -4.33 6.44
N ILE A 141 -11.79 -3.23 6.71
CA ILE A 141 -10.33 -3.17 6.68
C ILE A 141 -9.76 -3.70 8.00
N ALA A 142 -8.93 -4.75 7.93
CA ALA A 142 -8.15 -5.20 9.06
C ALA A 142 -6.91 -4.32 9.22
N MET A 143 -6.84 -3.55 10.31
CA MET A 143 -5.67 -2.74 10.65
C MET A 143 -4.84 -3.38 11.75
N PHE A 144 -3.53 -3.47 11.50
CA PHE A 144 -2.56 -3.97 12.46
C PHE A 144 -1.60 -2.86 12.85
N PRO A 145 -1.33 -2.68 14.17
CA PRO A 145 -0.41 -1.64 14.61
C PRO A 145 1.04 -1.99 14.25
N SER A 146 1.74 -1.03 13.67
CA SER A 146 3.18 -1.01 13.57
C SER A 146 3.70 -0.02 14.62
N ILE A 147 4.40 -0.53 15.64
CA ILE A 147 4.92 0.30 16.76
C ILE A 147 6.12 1.13 16.30
N VAL A 148 6.84 0.66 15.28
CA VAL A 148 8.03 1.31 14.75
C VAL A 148 7.80 1.64 13.29
N ASP A 149 8.05 2.89 12.91
CA ASP A 149 8.16 3.27 11.50
C ASP A 149 9.51 2.75 10.99
N VAL A 150 9.52 1.52 10.47
CA VAL A 150 10.75 0.83 10.08
C VAL A 150 11.19 1.36 8.71
N ALA A 151 12.18 2.21 8.71
CA ALA A 151 12.87 2.68 7.51
C ALA A 151 14.20 1.91 7.28
N ALA A 152 14.40 0.75 7.89
CA ALA A 152 15.60 -0.07 7.68
C ALA A 152 15.33 -1.51 8.11
N SER A 153 15.93 -2.47 7.41
CA SER A 153 16.09 -3.83 7.88
C SER A 153 16.87 -3.84 9.18
N ILE A 154 16.20 -3.99 10.32
CA ILE A 154 16.86 -4.15 11.60
C ILE A 154 17.33 -5.60 11.69
N PRO A 155 18.66 -5.89 11.72
CA PRO A 155 19.17 -7.25 11.79
C PRO A 155 18.65 -8.05 13.00
N SER A 156 18.17 -7.37 14.03
CA SER A 156 17.57 -7.98 15.22
C SER A 156 16.19 -8.60 14.99
N LEU A 157 15.42 -8.11 14.00
CA LEU A 157 14.13 -8.71 13.65
C LEU A 157 14.25 -10.00 12.82
N GLN A 158 15.36 -10.19 12.14
CA GLN A 158 15.66 -11.43 11.43
C GLN A 158 16.05 -12.59 12.37
N ARG A 159 16.43 -12.31 13.62
CA ARG A 159 16.85 -13.34 14.59
C ARG A 159 15.70 -13.96 15.39
N SER A 160 14.51 -13.34 15.41
CA SER A 160 13.40 -13.86 16.22
C SER A 160 12.56 -14.94 15.55
N SER A 161 12.77 -15.21 14.25
CA SER A 161 12.04 -16.27 13.53
C SER A 161 12.70 -17.66 13.59
N THR A 162 13.80 -17.83 14.35
CA THR A 162 14.50 -19.10 14.50
C THR A 162 14.56 -19.61 15.95
N THR A 163 13.58 -19.28 16.77
CA THR A 163 13.41 -20.00 18.04
C THR A 163 12.79 -21.36 17.73
N ARG A 164 13.64 -22.35 17.47
CA ARG A 164 13.24 -23.76 17.53
C ARG A 164 12.78 -24.01 18.97
N LEU A 165 11.52 -24.37 19.12
CA LEU A 165 11.06 -25.00 20.34
C LEU A 165 11.84 -26.32 20.51
N PRO A 166 12.48 -26.58 21.65
CA PRO A 166 13.01 -27.90 21.94
C PRO A 166 11.86 -28.89 22.08
N LEU A 167 12.03 -30.06 21.51
CA LEU A 167 11.15 -31.22 21.71
C LEU A 167 11.13 -31.66 23.16
#